data_df2961b2893d61de3123e7ca8ff7d202
#
_entry.id   df2961b2893d61de3123e7ca8ff7d202
#
_cell.length_a   1.000
_cell.length_b   1.000
_cell.length_c   1.000
_cell.angle_alpha   90.00
_cell.angle_beta   90.00
_cell.angle_gamma   90.00
#
_symmetry.space_group_name_H-M   'P 1'
#
loop_
_entity.id
_entity.type
_entity.pdbx_description
1 polymer ?
#
loop_
_entity_poly.entity_id
_entity_poly.type
_entity_poly.pdbx_seq_one_letter_code
_entity_poly.pdbx_strand_id
1 'polypeptide(L)'
;MMNIVVGIVLLGLAFTISMYNKLIRKRNQVSSVEASVDVQLKRRYDLLPNLVATAKEYMSHESSLLERIVTLRESAKSAHSTSEKFQLNNEISGLLRNLQVRLENYPDLKANQNLLQIQTTLSDLEEQISAARRTYNSAVEEYNNAVEMFPSNLIANLFNFQKG
;
A
#
# COMPACT_ATOMS: atom_id res chain seq x y z
N MET A 1 41.74 -16.37 -33.03
CA MET A 1 41.51 -15.10 -32.31
C MET A 1 40.12 -14.52 -32.56
N MET A 2 39.68 -14.40 -33.81
CA MET A 2 38.33 -13.84 -34.15
C MET A 2 37.13 -14.57 -33.48
N ASN A 3 37.16 -15.90 -33.41
CA ASN A 3 36.10 -16.69 -32.76
C ASN A 3 36.02 -16.45 -31.22
N ILE A 4 37.18 -16.21 -30.57
CA ILE A 4 37.22 -15.92 -29.13
C ILE A 4 36.63 -14.51 -28.86
N VAL A 5 36.98 -13.53 -29.68
CA VAL A 5 36.43 -12.16 -29.58
C VAL A 5 34.90 -12.14 -29.77
N VAL A 6 34.43 -12.87 -30.78
CA VAL A 6 32.96 -13.02 -31.02
C VAL A 6 32.29 -13.69 -29.81
N GLY A 7 32.89 -14.73 -29.24
CA GLY A 7 32.38 -15.39 -28.03
C GLY A 7 32.24 -14.46 -26.84
N ILE A 8 33.27 -13.63 -26.59
CA ILE A 8 33.29 -12.64 -25.47
C ILE A 8 32.19 -11.59 -25.70
N VAL A 9 32.02 -11.10 -26.91
CA VAL A 9 30.97 -10.11 -27.24
C VAL A 9 29.57 -10.70 -27.02
N LEU A 10 29.34 -11.92 -27.48
CA LEU A 10 28.05 -12.60 -27.27
C LEU A 10 27.73 -12.84 -25.79
N LEU A 11 28.72 -13.22 -25.00
CA LEU A 11 28.57 -13.38 -23.55
C LEU A 11 28.25 -12.03 -22.87
N GLY A 12 28.92 -10.95 -23.27
CA GLY A 12 28.65 -9.59 -22.76
C GLY A 12 27.22 -9.13 -23.10
N LEU A 13 26.75 -9.37 -24.31
CA LEU A 13 25.36 -9.08 -24.72
C LEU A 13 24.35 -9.90 -23.92
N ALA A 14 24.55 -11.20 -23.79
CA ALA A 14 23.67 -12.06 -23.00
C ALA A 14 23.60 -11.63 -21.54
N PHE A 15 24.71 -11.24 -20.93
CA PHE A 15 24.79 -10.69 -19.59
C PHE A 15 24.01 -9.39 -19.46
N THR A 16 24.18 -8.44 -20.38
CA THR A 16 23.47 -7.16 -20.42
C THR A 16 21.96 -7.36 -20.49
N ILE A 17 21.50 -8.22 -21.41
CA ILE A 17 20.09 -8.55 -21.57
C ILE A 17 19.52 -9.17 -20.29
N SER A 18 20.24 -10.10 -19.69
CA SER A 18 19.83 -10.77 -18.44
C SER A 18 19.66 -9.76 -17.29
N MET A 19 20.64 -8.88 -17.10
CA MET A 19 20.60 -7.84 -16.05
C MET A 19 19.46 -6.82 -16.30
N TYR A 20 19.30 -6.36 -17.55
CA TYR A 20 18.20 -5.48 -17.92
C TYR A 20 16.84 -6.11 -17.59
N ASN A 21 16.62 -7.35 -18.00
CA ASN A 21 15.39 -8.07 -17.72
C ASN A 21 15.16 -8.29 -16.21
N LYS A 22 16.23 -8.46 -15.43
CA LYS A 22 16.15 -8.56 -13.97
C LYS A 22 15.66 -7.23 -13.36
N LEU A 23 16.19 -6.10 -13.80
CA LEU A 23 15.76 -4.76 -13.34
C LEU A 23 14.29 -4.50 -13.71
N ILE A 24 13.88 -4.82 -14.93
CA ILE A 24 12.47 -4.69 -15.37
C ILE A 24 11.55 -5.55 -14.48
N ARG A 25 11.93 -6.80 -14.21
CA ARG A 25 11.12 -7.68 -13.34
C ARG A 25 10.96 -7.10 -11.94
N LYS A 26 12.04 -6.57 -11.35
CA LYS A 26 11.98 -5.94 -10.02
C LYS A 26 11.11 -4.69 -10.01
N ARG A 27 11.22 -3.83 -11.01
CA ARG A 27 10.34 -2.66 -11.16
C ARG A 27 8.88 -3.05 -11.29
N ASN A 28 8.58 -4.05 -12.12
CA ASN A 28 7.21 -4.54 -12.32
C ASN A 28 6.66 -5.20 -11.04
N GLN A 29 7.51 -5.83 -10.24
CA GLN A 29 7.13 -6.38 -8.94
C GLN A 29 6.67 -5.27 -7.98
N VAL A 30 7.39 -4.13 -7.92
CA VAL A 30 6.98 -2.96 -7.13
C VAL A 30 5.59 -2.50 -7.56
N SER A 31 5.37 -2.25 -8.86
CA SER A 31 4.06 -1.83 -9.38
C SER A 31 2.94 -2.83 -9.09
N SER A 32 3.21 -4.12 -9.17
CA SER A 32 2.22 -5.16 -8.87
C SER A 32 1.82 -5.17 -7.40
N VAL A 33 2.79 -5.00 -6.49
CA VAL A 33 2.52 -4.94 -5.05
C VAL A 33 1.81 -3.64 -4.69
N GLU A 34 2.19 -2.51 -5.31
CA GLU A 34 1.49 -1.23 -5.15
C GLU A 34 0.01 -1.34 -5.52
N ALA A 35 -0.31 -1.93 -6.66
CA ALA A 35 -1.70 -2.18 -7.06
C ALA A 35 -2.44 -3.05 -6.03
N SER A 36 -1.77 -4.02 -5.41
CA SER A 36 -2.35 -4.84 -4.33
C SER A 36 -2.65 -4.01 -3.08
N VAL A 37 -1.76 -3.09 -2.70
CA VAL A 37 -2.00 -2.12 -1.62
C VAL A 37 -3.23 -1.28 -1.91
N ASP A 38 -3.34 -0.72 -3.12
CA ASP A 38 -4.47 0.11 -3.54
C ASP A 38 -5.81 -0.62 -3.45
N VAL A 39 -5.84 -1.90 -3.80
CA VAL A 39 -7.05 -2.72 -3.67
C VAL A 39 -7.49 -2.83 -2.20
N GLN A 40 -6.57 -3.08 -1.27
CA GLN A 40 -6.93 -3.21 0.15
C GLN A 40 -7.36 -1.86 0.75
N LEU A 41 -6.65 -0.78 0.43
CA LEU A 41 -7.02 0.57 0.86
C LEU A 41 -8.41 0.96 0.33
N LYS A 42 -8.67 0.70 -0.96
CA LYS A 42 -9.98 0.96 -1.57
C LYS A 42 -11.10 0.22 -0.84
N ARG A 43 -10.94 -1.08 -0.58
CA ARG A 43 -11.91 -1.87 0.19
C ARG A 43 -12.21 -1.25 1.55
N ARG A 44 -11.16 -0.80 2.25
CA ARG A 44 -11.31 -0.12 3.54
C ARG A 44 -12.12 1.17 3.40
N TYR A 45 -11.77 2.02 2.43
CA TYR A 45 -12.46 3.30 2.22
C TYR A 45 -13.91 3.13 1.79
N ASP A 46 -14.24 2.05 1.10
CA ASP A 46 -15.61 1.74 0.68
C ASP A 46 -16.49 1.28 1.86
N LEU A 47 -15.92 0.79 2.97
CA LEU A 47 -16.64 0.42 4.19
C LEU A 47 -16.93 1.61 5.13
N LEU A 48 -16.09 2.66 5.11
CA LEU A 48 -16.19 3.78 6.05
C LEU A 48 -17.55 4.51 6.01
N PRO A 49 -18.19 4.74 4.84
CA PRO A 49 -19.52 5.36 4.81
C PRO A 49 -20.58 4.56 5.55
N ASN A 50 -20.55 3.22 5.43
CA ASN A 50 -21.51 2.35 6.11
C ASN A 50 -21.29 2.38 7.63
N LEU A 51 -20.00 2.38 8.07
CA LEU A 51 -19.64 2.56 9.47
C LEU A 51 -20.20 3.88 10.02
N VAL A 52 -19.94 4.98 9.31
CA VAL A 52 -20.37 6.33 9.72
C VAL A 52 -21.90 6.43 9.74
N ALA A 53 -22.60 5.90 8.74
CA ALA A 53 -24.06 5.90 8.69
C ALA A 53 -24.65 5.16 9.88
N THR A 54 -24.18 3.93 10.17
CA THR A 54 -24.65 3.13 11.31
C THR A 54 -24.33 3.83 12.65
N ALA A 55 -23.13 4.39 12.79
CA ALA A 55 -22.75 5.08 14.04
C ALA A 55 -23.57 6.36 14.27
N LYS A 56 -23.87 7.12 13.23
CA LYS A 56 -24.60 8.41 13.31
C LYS A 56 -25.99 8.27 13.91
N GLU A 57 -26.66 7.13 13.73
CA GLU A 57 -27.99 6.86 14.29
C GLU A 57 -27.98 6.85 15.83
N TYR A 58 -26.89 6.49 16.45
CA TYR A 58 -26.74 6.30 17.90
C TYR A 58 -25.82 7.34 18.55
N MET A 59 -24.88 7.90 17.81
CA MET A 59 -23.80 8.76 18.29
C MET A 59 -23.93 10.20 17.80
N SER A 60 -25.11 10.80 17.97
CA SER A 60 -25.41 12.17 17.48
C SER A 60 -24.47 13.25 18.07
N HIS A 61 -23.94 13.03 19.28
CA HIS A 61 -23.01 13.96 19.95
C HIS A 61 -21.55 13.81 19.45
N GLU A 62 -21.24 12.81 18.63
CA GLU A 62 -19.90 12.54 18.12
C GLU A 62 -19.74 12.96 16.64
N SER A 63 -20.54 13.90 16.18
CA SER A 63 -20.56 14.34 14.78
C SER A 63 -19.18 14.75 14.26
N SER A 64 -18.39 15.45 15.07
CA SER A 64 -17.03 15.90 14.69
C SER A 64 -16.07 14.75 14.42
N LEU A 65 -16.14 13.65 15.18
CA LEU A 65 -15.33 12.46 14.93
C LEU A 65 -15.75 11.76 13.64
N LEU A 66 -17.06 11.60 13.44
CA LEU A 66 -17.60 10.96 12.24
C LEU A 66 -17.31 11.77 10.97
N GLU A 67 -17.42 13.09 11.03
CA GLU A 67 -17.06 14.00 9.93
C GLU A 67 -15.57 13.94 9.58
N ARG A 68 -14.69 13.85 10.58
CA ARG A 68 -13.25 13.69 10.34
C ARG A 68 -12.92 12.38 9.63
N ILE A 69 -13.61 11.28 9.95
CA ILE A 69 -13.44 10.00 9.23
C ILE A 69 -13.80 10.18 7.75
N VAL A 70 -14.92 10.85 7.46
CA VAL A 70 -15.36 11.13 6.07
C VAL A 70 -14.34 12.00 5.34
N THR A 71 -13.88 13.09 5.97
CA THR A 71 -12.92 14.02 5.39
C THR A 71 -11.60 13.33 5.06
N LEU A 72 -11.04 12.57 6.01
CA LEU A 72 -9.79 11.83 5.77
C LEU A 72 -9.94 10.74 4.70
N ARG A 73 -11.10 10.09 4.63
CA ARG A 73 -11.42 9.15 3.55
C ARG A 73 -11.33 9.82 2.18
N GLU A 74 -11.94 11.00 2.01
CA GLU A 74 -11.89 11.72 0.73
C GLU A 74 -10.46 12.16 0.39
N SER A 75 -9.70 12.67 1.37
CA SER A 75 -8.28 12.99 1.19
C SER A 75 -7.48 11.76 0.77
N ALA A 76 -7.72 10.62 1.42
CA ALA A 76 -7.02 9.36 1.12
C ALA A 76 -7.33 8.81 -0.28
N LYS A 77 -8.55 9.03 -0.79
CA LYS A 77 -8.92 8.66 -2.18
C LYS A 77 -8.25 9.53 -3.23
N SER A 78 -7.91 10.77 -2.89
CA SER A 78 -7.22 11.71 -3.79
C SER A 78 -5.69 11.73 -3.62
N ALA A 79 -5.14 10.91 -2.74
CA ALA A 79 -3.69 10.81 -2.52
C ALA A 79 -2.98 10.28 -3.76
N HIS A 80 -1.87 10.92 -4.13
CA HIS A 80 -1.14 10.63 -5.36
C HIS A 80 0.06 9.70 -5.14
N SER A 81 0.63 9.66 -3.95
CA SER A 81 1.78 8.81 -3.64
C SER A 81 1.42 7.71 -2.65
N THR A 82 2.08 6.55 -2.76
CA THR A 82 1.92 5.42 -1.84
C THR A 82 2.28 5.80 -0.40
N SER A 83 3.27 6.67 -0.22
CA SER A 83 3.65 7.20 1.10
C SER A 83 2.52 8.02 1.72
N GLU A 84 1.91 8.93 0.96
CA GLU A 84 0.77 9.73 1.39
C GLU A 84 -0.45 8.85 1.72
N LYS A 85 -0.75 7.86 0.88
CA LYS A 85 -1.80 6.86 1.15
C LYS A 85 -1.59 6.15 2.49
N PHE A 86 -0.37 5.74 2.79
CA PHE A 86 -0.05 5.10 4.07
C PHE A 86 -0.18 6.05 5.26
N GLN A 87 0.23 7.31 5.11
CA GLN A 87 0.08 8.31 6.16
C GLN A 87 -1.40 8.54 6.49
N LEU A 88 -2.22 8.84 5.49
CA LEU A 88 -3.66 9.06 5.67
C LEU A 88 -4.38 7.82 6.22
N ASN A 89 -3.97 6.62 5.77
CA ASN A 89 -4.49 5.36 6.33
C ASN A 89 -4.15 5.22 7.82
N ASN A 90 -2.95 5.60 8.27
CA ASN A 90 -2.59 5.57 9.68
C ASN A 90 -3.45 6.55 10.51
N GLU A 91 -3.75 7.74 9.96
CA GLU A 91 -4.65 8.71 10.59
C GLU A 91 -6.07 8.16 10.71
N ILE A 92 -6.60 7.53 9.66
CA ILE A 92 -7.90 6.83 9.69
C ILE A 92 -7.89 5.74 10.76
N SER A 93 -6.83 4.91 10.85
CA SER A 93 -6.70 3.88 11.90
C SER A 93 -6.75 4.50 13.31
N GLY A 94 -6.15 5.67 13.50
CA GLY A 94 -6.22 6.43 14.76
C GLY A 94 -7.65 6.86 15.11
N LEU A 95 -8.40 7.38 14.14
CA LEU A 95 -9.79 7.77 14.35
C LEU A 95 -10.71 6.57 14.61
N LEU A 96 -10.49 5.44 13.92
CA LEU A 96 -11.27 4.22 14.14
C LEU A 96 -11.03 3.64 15.55
N ARG A 97 -9.80 3.67 16.05
CA ARG A 97 -9.52 3.31 17.45
C ARG A 97 -10.22 4.24 18.43
N ASN A 98 -10.21 5.55 18.18
CA ASN A 98 -10.94 6.52 18.99
C ASN A 98 -12.45 6.24 18.99
N LEU A 99 -13.01 5.97 17.80
CA LEU A 99 -14.42 5.57 17.68
C LEU A 99 -14.72 4.31 18.50
N GLN A 100 -13.84 3.30 18.43
CA GLN A 100 -14.01 2.06 19.19
C GLN A 100 -14.06 2.30 20.70
N VAL A 101 -13.20 3.17 21.23
CA VAL A 101 -13.23 3.54 22.65
C VAL A 101 -14.55 4.24 23.02
N ARG A 102 -15.06 5.12 22.16
CA ARG A 102 -16.32 5.83 22.41
C ARG A 102 -17.55 4.93 22.34
N LEU A 103 -17.50 3.85 21.55
CA LEU A 103 -18.59 2.86 21.45
C LEU A 103 -18.93 2.20 22.79
N GLU A 104 -18.00 2.19 23.76
CA GLU A 104 -18.28 1.68 25.12
C GLU A 104 -19.39 2.46 25.82
N ASN A 105 -19.61 3.72 25.47
CA ASN A 105 -20.67 4.57 26.01
C ASN A 105 -22.03 4.38 25.30
N TYR A 106 -22.10 3.54 24.25
CA TYR A 106 -23.27 3.33 23.43
C TYR A 106 -23.59 1.82 23.31
N PRO A 107 -24.13 1.19 24.37
CA PRO A 107 -24.32 -0.27 24.42
C PRO A 107 -25.20 -0.82 23.31
N ASP A 108 -26.25 -0.09 22.91
CA ASP A 108 -27.16 -0.52 21.86
C ASP A 108 -26.45 -0.56 20.48
N LEU A 109 -25.61 0.42 20.20
CA LEU A 109 -24.79 0.44 19.00
C LEU A 109 -23.71 -0.65 19.04
N LYS A 110 -23.08 -0.85 20.20
CA LYS A 110 -22.05 -1.90 20.39
C LYS A 110 -22.64 -3.30 20.14
N ALA A 111 -23.93 -3.53 20.44
CA ALA A 111 -24.63 -4.78 20.18
C ALA A 111 -25.18 -4.90 18.73
N ASN A 112 -25.08 -3.86 17.92
CA ASN A 112 -25.58 -3.87 16.56
C ASN A 112 -24.76 -4.82 15.67
N GLN A 113 -25.43 -5.83 15.09
CA GLN A 113 -24.77 -6.88 14.31
C GLN A 113 -24.06 -6.34 13.05
N ASN A 114 -24.65 -5.33 12.38
CA ASN A 114 -24.03 -4.70 11.21
C ASN A 114 -22.72 -3.98 11.60
N LEU A 115 -22.72 -3.28 12.74
CA LEU A 115 -21.52 -2.63 13.24
C LEU A 115 -20.42 -3.66 13.55
N LEU A 116 -20.78 -4.74 14.25
CA LEU A 116 -19.84 -5.81 14.58
C LEU A 116 -19.20 -6.43 13.33
N GLN A 117 -20.01 -6.68 12.29
CA GLN A 117 -19.52 -7.20 11.02
C GLN A 117 -18.58 -6.22 10.33
N ILE A 118 -18.92 -4.92 10.28
CA ILE A 118 -18.06 -3.87 9.71
C ILE A 118 -16.75 -3.79 10.49
N GLN A 119 -16.78 -3.81 11.83
CA GLN A 119 -15.58 -3.76 12.65
C GLN A 119 -14.67 -4.97 12.42
N THR A 120 -15.22 -6.18 12.36
CA THR A 120 -14.45 -7.39 12.04
C THR A 120 -13.79 -7.26 10.67
N THR A 121 -14.53 -6.86 9.65
CA THR A 121 -13.99 -6.67 8.30
C THR A 121 -12.90 -5.58 8.26
N LEU A 122 -13.07 -4.47 9.00
CA LEU A 122 -12.07 -3.41 9.10
C LEU A 122 -10.81 -3.89 9.82
N SER A 123 -10.92 -4.76 10.83
CA SER A 123 -9.79 -5.38 11.51
C SER A 123 -8.99 -6.30 10.57
N ASP A 124 -9.68 -7.15 9.81
CA ASP A 124 -9.07 -8.03 8.82
C ASP A 124 -8.34 -7.22 7.72
N LEU A 125 -8.96 -6.12 7.28
CA LEU A 125 -8.34 -5.22 6.29
C LEU A 125 -7.11 -4.51 6.86
N GLU A 126 -7.09 -4.13 8.12
CA GLU A 126 -5.91 -3.54 8.78
C GLU A 126 -4.72 -4.50 8.74
N GLU A 127 -4.94 -5.79 9.03
CA GLU A 127 -3.91 -6.83 8.94
C GLU A 127 -3.43 -7.01 7.50
N GLN A 128 -4.35 -7.06 6.52
CA GLN A 128 -4.02 -7.20 5.11
C GLN A 128 -3.23 -5.99 4.58
N ILE A 129 -3.62 -4.76 4.96
CA ILE A 129 -2.91 -3.53 4.60
C ILE A 129 -1.50 -3.53 5.23
N SER A 130 -1.38 -3.93 6.48
CA SER A 130 -0.08 -4.04 7.16
C SER A 130 0.83 -5.05 6.48
N ALA A 131 0.30 -6.21 6.05
CA ALA A 131 1.04 -7.21 5.30
C ALA A 131 1.45 -6.69 3.91
N ALA A 132 0.51 -6.07 3.17
CA ALA A 132 0.77 -5.49 1.86
C ALA A 132 1.83 -4.38 1.93
N ARG A 133 1.80 -3.53 2.97
CA ARG A 133 2.82 -2.49 3.22
C ARG A 133 4.21 -3.08 3.43
N ARG A 134 4.34 -4.15 4.22
CA ARG A 134 5.64 -4.84 4.40
C ARG A 134 6.16 -5.40 3.08
N THR A 135 5.29 -6.03 2.31
CA THR A 135 5.64 -6.58 0.99
C THR A 135 6.05 -5.48 0.01
N TYR A 136 5.35 -4.33 0.03
CA TYR A 136 5.69 -3.17 -0.79
C TYR A 136 7.08 -2.62 -0.44
N ASN A 137 7.34 -2.39 0.84
CA ASN A 137 8.64 -1.90 1.30
C ASN A 137 9.78 -2.85 0.91
N SER A 138 9.57 -4.18 1.06
CA SER A 138 10.56 -5.19 0.63
C SER A 138 10.78 -5.17 -0.88
N ALA A 139 9.72 -5.02 -1.69
CA ALA A 139 9.85 -4.95 -3.14
C ALA A 139 10.60 -3.69 -3.60
N VAL A 140 10.33 -2.54 -2.97
CA VAL A 140 11.07 -1.28 -3.23
C VAL A 140 12.53 -1.41 -2.84
N GLU A 141 12.84 -1.97 -1.67
CA GLU A 141 14.21 -2.21 -1.22
C GLU A 141 14.96 -3.13 -2.18
N GLU A 142 14.36 -4.25 -2.59
CA GLU A 142 14.96 -5.19 -3.54
C GLU A 142 15.21 -4.56 -4.92
N TYR A 143 14.30 -3.68 -5.38
CA TYR A 143 14.48 -2.94 -6.61
C TYR A 143 15.62 -1.91 -6.48
N ASN A 144 15.63 -1.13 -5.40
CA ASN A 144 16.65 -0.13 -5.14
C ASN A 144 18.04 -0.79 -5.02
N ASN A 145 18.15 -1.91 -4.32
CA ASN A 145 19.36 -2.70 -4.24
C ASN A 145 19.82 -3.16 -5.65
N ALA A 146 18.90 -3.60 -6.50
CA ALA A 146 19.24 -4.01 -7.86
C ALA A 146 19.71 -2.84 -8.75
N VAL A 147 19.25 -1.61 -8.48
CA VAL A 147 19.70 -0.39 -9.17
C VAL A 147 21.09 0.05 -8.69
N GLU A 148 21.43 -0.15 -7.40
CA GLU A 148 22.64 0.38 -6.79
C GLU A 148 23.81 -0.61 -6.75
N MET A 149 23.54 -1.90 -6.62
CA MET A 149 24.59 -2.92 -6.43
C MET A 149 25.30 -3.27 -7.73
N PHE A 150 26.62 -3.53 -7.63
CA PHE A 150 27.39 -4.06 -8.73
C PHE A 150 27.03 -5.55 -8.95
N PRO A 151 26.95 -6.04 -10.20
CA PRO A 151 27.23 -5.33 -11.46
C PRO A 151 25.99 -4.69 -12.11
N SER A 152 24.78 -4.84 -11.54
CA SER A 152 23.53 -4.36 -12.14
C SER A 152 23.41 -2.83 -12.22
N ASN A 153 24.14 -2.10 -11.36
CA ASN A 153 24.19 -0.64 -11.39
C ASN A 153 24.77 -0.07 -12.70
N LEU A 154 25.67 -0.80 -13.37
CA LEU A 154 26.20 -0.38 -14.67
C LEU A 154 25.08 -0.35 -15.73
N ILE A 155 24.23 -1.35 -15.73
CA ILE A 155 23.10 -1.46 -16.63
C ILE A 155 21.99 -0.48 -16.21
N ALA A 156 21.76 -0.33 -14.90
CA ALA A 156 20.80 0.63 -14.37
C ALA A 156 21.12 2.06 -14.82
N ASN A 157 22.38 2.47 -14.71
CA ASN A 157 22.83 3.80 -15.16
C ASN A 157 22.72 3.96 -16.68
N LEU A 158 23.13 2.94 -17.47
CA LEU A 158 23.09 2.98 -18.92
C LEU A 158 21.66 3.15 -19.47
N PHE A 159 20.68 2.52 -18.83
CA PHE A 159 19.27 2.55 -19.23
C PHE A 159 18.39 3.46 -18.36
N ASN A 160 19.02 4.30 -17.54
CA ASN A 160 18.37 5.34 -16.73
C ASN A 160 17.28 4.81 -15.78
N PHE A 161 17.54 3.66 -15.12
CA PHE A 161 16.70 3.19 -14.02
C PHE A 161 16.95 4.06 -12.79
N GLN A 162 15.87 4.59 -12.21
CA GLN A 162 15.92 5.39 -11.00
C GLN A 162 15.33 4.60 -9.83
N LYS A 163 15.73 4.97 -8.61
CA LYS A 163 15.12 4.43 -7.39
C LYS A 163 13.62 4.77 -7.32
N GLY A 164 12.87 3.91 -6.66
CA GLY A 164 11.45 4.10 -6.34
C GLY A 164 11.24 4.64 -4.92
#